data_f7ab414a5cbd919d11c95d878e9d343d
#
_entry.id   f7ab414a5cbd919d11c95d878e9d343d
#
_cell.length_a   1.000
_cell.length_b   1.000
_cell.length_c   1.000
_cell.angle_alpha   90.00
_cell.angle_beta   90.00
_cell.angle_gamma   90.00
#
_symmetry.space_group_name_H-M   'P 1'
#
loop_
_entity.id
_entity.type
_entity.pdbx_description
1 polymer ?
#
loop_
_entity_poly.entity_id
_entity_poly.type
_entity_poly.pdbx_seq_one_letter_code
_entity_poly.pdbx_strand_id
1 'polypeptide(L)'
;MLQVEHLTKIFKSGDQEIIAINDLSFSVPVGQFLTIAGRSGSGKSTLLYQLGLLDIPTSGKVLIDDVDMVPVSENERTAVRLNDLGYIFQDYAILPSLTALENTVLPLLMQGYTIAQAEAKAKKALEKVGLLDRINNLPSQLSGGQQQRVAIARAIGHDPKVIFADEPTANL
;
A
#
# COMPACT_ATOMS: atom_id res chain seq x y z
N MET A 1 -13.31 -5.11 -7.71
CA MET A 1 -14.11 -4.28 -6.77
C MET A 1 -13.59 -4.50 -5.35
N LEU A 2 -13.55 -3.48 -4.52
CA LEU A 2 -13.23 -3.60 -3.08
C LEU A 2 -14.53 -3.41 -2.28
N GLN A 3 -14.82 -4.32 -1.35
CA GLN A 3 -16.03 -4.24 -0.51
C GLN A 3 -15.69 -4.59 0.93
N VAL A 4 -16.36 -3.95 1.86
CA VAL A 4 -16.21 -4.14 3.30
C VAL A 4 -17.58 -4.41 3.90
N GLU A 5 -17.68 -5.44 4.72
CA GLU A 5 -18.93 -5.84 5.39
C GLU A 5 -18.70 -5.97 6.90
N HIS A 6 -19.40 -5.15 7.68
CA HIS A 6 -19.42 -5.19 9.14
C HIS A 6 -18.01 -5.22 9.78
N LEU A 7 -17.06 -4.48 9.17
CA LEU A 7 -15.66 -4.46 9.59
C LEU A 7 -15.52 -3.84 10.97
N THR A 8 -14.92 -4.59 11.88
CA THR A 8 -14.59 -4.13 13.23
C THR A 8 -13.14 -4.45 13.55
N LYS A 9 -12.42 -3.46 14.12
CA LYS A 9 -11.07 -3.66 14.64
C LYS A 9 -10.97 -3.13 16.05
N ILE A 10 -10.60 -4.03 16.97
CA ILE A 10 -10.39 -3.75 18.39
C ILE A 10 -8.94 -4.11 18.73
N PHE A 11 -8.23 -3.17 19.31
CA PHE A 11 -6.90 -3.40 19.90
C PHE A 11 -7.05 -3.62 21.41
N LYS A 12 -6.31 -4.60 21.96
CA LYS A 12 -6.24 -4.85 23.40
C LYS A 12 -4.92 -4.32 23.94
N SER A 13 -4.98 -3.50 24.98
CA SER A 13 -3.82 -2.98 25.69
C SER A 13 -4.04 -3.21 27.19
N GLY A 14 -3.51 -4.34 27.70
CA GLY A 14 -3.84 -4.81 29.06
C GLY A 14 -5.33 -5.10 29.21
N ASP A 15 -5.97 -4.47 30.20
CA ASP A 15 -7.42 -4.62 30.45
C ASP A 15 -8.28 -3.62 29.64
N GLN A 16 -7.67 -2.77 28.82
CA GLN A 16 -8.39 -1.78 28.01
C GLN A 16 -8.60 -2.27 26.58
N GLU A 17 -9.80 -2.07 26.06
CA GLU A 17 -10.14 -2.29 24.65
C GLU A 17 -10.28 -0.94 23.94
N ILE A 18 -9.56 -0.79 22.83
CA ILE A 18 -9.63 0.40 21.97
C ILE A 18 -10.30 0.00 20.66
N ILE A 19 -11.51 0.49 20.43
CA ILE A 19 -12.26 0.27 19.19
C ILE A 19 -11.75 1.26 18.15
N ALA A 20 -10.95 0.80 17.20
CA ALA A 20 -10.41 1.62 16.13
C ALA A 20 -11.34 1.70 14.92
N ILE A 21 -12.10 0.63 14.65
CA ILE A 21 -13.12 0.57 13.60
C ILE A 21 -14.32 -0.16 14.22
N ASN A 22 -15.52 0.41 14.02
CA ASN A 22 -16.74 -0.15 14.58
C ASN A 22 -17.81 -0.32 13.49
N ASP A 23 -18.10 -1.57 13.13
CA ASP A 23 -19.20 -1.98 12.24
C ASP A 23 -19.27 -1.19 10.92
N LEU A 24 -18.15 -1.06 10.22
CA LEU A 24 -18.07 -0.28 8.99
C LEU A 24 -18.39 -1.14 7.77
N SER A 25 -19.29 -0.65 6.90
CA SER A 25 -19.63 -1.31 5.64
C SER A 25 -19.66 -0.29 4.50
N PHE A 26 -18.98 -0.59 3.38
CA PHE A 26 -19.00 0.19 2.15
C PHE A 26 -18.44 -0.60 0.99
N SER A 27 -18.59 -0.07 -0.24
CA SER A 27 -18.00 -0.63 -1.45
C SER A 27 -17.32 0.45 -2.27
N VAL A 28 -16.24 0.05 -2.98
CA VAL A 28 -15.49 0.90 -3.90
C VAL A 28 -15.48 0.21 -5.27
N PRO A 29 -16.29 0.68 -6.22
CA PRO A 29 -16.29 0.19 -7.59
C PRO A 29 -14.94 0.37 -8.29
N VAL A 30 -14.70 -0.41 -9.34
CA VAL A 30 -13.51 -0.27 -10.19
C VAL A 30 -13.45 1.14 -10.81
N GLY A 31 -12.27 1.75 -10.78
CA GLY A 31 -12.03 3.09 -11.32
C GLY A 31 -12.47 4.24 -10.41
N GLN A 32 -12.99 3.96 -9.23
CA GLN A 32 -13.36 4.98 -8.26
C GLN A 32 -12.13 5.46 -7.46
N PHE A 33 -12.08 6.76 -7.21
CA PHE A 33 -11.20 7.38 -6.22
C PHE A 33 -12.01 7.65 -4.94
N LEU A 34 -11.57 7.05 -3.82
CA LEU A 34 -12.20 7.22 -2.50
C LEU A 34 -11.26 7.97 -1.56
N THR A 35 -11.75 9.02 -0.92
CA THR A 35 -11.03 9.72 0.14
C THR A 35 -11.61 9.37 1.51
N ILE A 36 -10.73 8.95 2.43
CA ILE A 36 -11.06 8.71 3.83
C ILE A 36 -10.58 9.90 4.63
N ALA A 37 -11.52 10.70 5.17
CA ALA A 37 -11.22 11.90 5.95
C ALA A 37 -11.60 11.73 7.41
N GLY A 38 -10.88 12.39 8.31
CA GLY A 38 -11.13 12.36 9.76
C GLY A 38 -9.98 12.94 10.56
N ARG A 39 -10.20 13.19 11.85
CA ARG A 39 -9.20 13.72 12.78
C ARG A 39 -8.04 12.73 12.96
N SER A 40 -6.88 13.20 13.44
CA SER A 40 -5.80 12.30 13.85
C SER A 40 -6.33 11.32 14.92
N GLY A 41 -5.93 10.04 14.83
CA GLY A 41 -6.39 8.98 15.73
C GLY A 41 -7.80 8.44 15.46
N SER A 42 -8.50 8.85 14.38
CA SER A 42 -9.84 8.34 14.05
C SER A 42 -9.86 6.97 13.34
N GLY A 43 -8.74 6.27 13.27
CA GLY A 43 -8.67 4.92 12.68
C GLY A 43 -8.42 4.88 11.17
N LYS A 44 -8.09 5.99 10.50
CA LYS A 44 -7.87 6.02 9.03
C LYS A 44 -6.77 5.06 8.57
N SER A 45 -5.57 5.16 9.15
CA SER A 45 -4.45 4.25 8.82
C SER A 45 -4.79 2.81 9.20
N THR A 46 -5.48 2.60 10.33
CA THR A 46 -5.98 1.26 10.72
C THR A 46 -6.90 0.69 9.64
N LEU A 47 -7.82 1.50 9.12
CA LEU A 47 -8.72 1.07 8.04
C LEU A 47 -7.90 0.73 6.78
N LEU A 48 -6.97 1.58 6.37
CA LEU A 48 -6.11 1.30 5.21
C LEU A 48 -5.31 0.01 5.38
N TYR A 49 -4.84 -0.31 6.60
CA TYR A 49 -4.11 -1.56 6.88
C TYR A 49 -5.01 -2.79 6.78
N GLN A 50 -6.27 -2.70 7.21
CA GLN A 50 -7.23 -3.78 7.02
C GLN A 50 -7.51 -4.02 5.53
N LEU A 51 -7.80 -2.94 4.79
CA LEU A 51 -8.08 -2.99 3.35
C LEU A 51 -6.89 -3.47 2.53
N GLY A 52 -5.68 -3.03 2.91
CA GLY A 52 -4.41 -3.43 2.29
C GLY A 52 -3.89 -4.80 2.73
N LEU A 53 -4.67 -5.55 3.53
CA LEU A 53 -4.33 -6.88 4.04
C LEU A 53 -3.03 -6.93 4.87
N LEU A 54 -2.63 -5.80 5.46
CA LEU A 54 -1.45 -5.68 6.33
C LEU A 54 -1.77 -6.11 7.77
N ASP A 55 -3.04 -6.11 8.14
CA ASP A 55 -3.54 -6.54 9.44
C ASP A 55 -4.87 -7.31 9.24
N ILE A 56 -5.29 -8.06 10.25
CA ILE A 56 -6.51 -8.86 10.23
C ILE A 56 -7.57 -8.17 11.09
N PRO A 57 -8.82 -8.01 10.61
CA PRO A 57 -9.89 -7.45 11.40
C PRO A 57 -10.26 -8.36 12.58
N THR A 58 -10.87 -7.77 13.62
CA THR A 58 -11.43 -8.53 14.74
C THR A 58 -12.68 -9.28 14.30
N SER A 59 -13.49 -8.66 13.43
CA SER A 59 -14.65 -9.29 12.79
C SER A 59 -15.04 -8.55 11.52
N GLY A 60 -15.94 -9.12 10.74
CA GLY A 60 -16.37 -8.61 9.43
C GLY A 60 -15.56 -9.18 8.29
N LYS A 61 -15.74 -8.61 7.08
CA LYS A 61 -15.09 -9.10 5.86
C LYS A 61 -14.44 -7.97 5.09
N VAL A 62 -13.38 -8.33 4.37
CA VAL A 62 -12.73 -7.51 3.33
C VAL A 62 -12.74 -8.33 2.04
N LEU A 63 -13.52 -7.90 1.06
CA LEU A 63 -13.65 -8.59 -0.22
C LEU A 63 -12.89 -7.84 -1.30
N ILE A 64 -12.07 -8.56 -2.05
CA ILE A 64 -11.39 -8.09 -3.26
C ILE A 64 -11.83 -8.98 -4.41
N ASP A 65 -12.45 -8.38 -5.43
CA ASP A 65 -13.06 -9.11 -6.55
C ASP A 65 -13.98 -10.25 -6.07
N ASP A 66 -14.85 -9.94 -5.10
CA ASP A 66 -15.85 -10.83 -4.47
C ASP A 66 -15.26 -12.00 -3.65
N VAL A 67 -13.96 -12.04 -3.43
CA VAL A 67 -13.28 -13.03 -2.58
C VAL A 67 -13.02 -12.43 -1.21
N ASP A 68 -13.53 -13.06 -0.14
CA ASP A 68 -13.25 -12.64 1.24
C ASP A 68 -11.81 -12.97 1.62
N MET A 69 -11.02 -11.93 1.92
CA MET A 69 -9.60 -12.03 2.26
C MET A 69 -9.34 -12.33 3.75
N VAL A 70 -10.37 -12.32 4.60
CA VAL A 70 -10.19 -12.55 6.04
C VAL A 70 -9.84 -14.02 6.34
N PRO A 71 -10.56 -15.02 5.81
CA PRO A 71 -10.29 -16.43 6.09
C PRO A 71 -9.11 -17.02 5.30
N VAL A 72 -8.59 -16.32 4.28
CA VAL A 72 -7.50 -16.87 3.45
C VAL A 72 -6.17 -16.93 4.22
N SER A 73 -5.31 -17.84 3.82
CA SER A 73 -3.99 -18.01 4.44
C SER A 73 -3.09 -16.77 4.28
N GLU A 74 -2.10 -16.62 5.17
CA GLU A 74 -1.14 -15.52 5.05
C GLU A 74 -0.34 -15.56 3.74
N ASN A 75 -0.06 -16.74 3.21
CA ASN A 75 0.62 -16.90 1.92
C ASN A 75 -0.24 -16.34 0.78
N GLU A 76 -1.54 -16.62 0.78
CA GLU A 76 -2.48 -16.09 -0.22
C GLU A 76 -2.63 -14.58 -0.08
N ARG A 77 -2.79 -14.04 1.14
CA ARG A 77 -2.80 -12.58 1.37
C ARG A 77 -1.52 -11.92 0.89
N THR A 78 -0.36 -12.54 1.15
CA THR A 78 0.94 -12.05 0.68
C THR A 78 1.00 -12.03 -0.86
N ALA A 79 0.49 -13.05 -1.53
CA ALA A 79 0.41 -13.07 -2.98
C ALA A 79 -0.50 -11.96 -3.53
N VAL A 80 -1.65 -11.71 -2.91
CA VAL A 80 -2.56 -10.61 -3.29
C VAL A 80 -1.89 -9.25 -3.05
N ARG A 81 -1.26 -9.04 -1.88
CA ARG A 81 -0.51 -7.79 -1.61
C ARG A 81 0.57 -7.54 -2.65
N LEU A 82 1.30 -8.58 -3.03
CA LEU A 82 2.41 -8.46 -3.98
C LEU A 82 1.93 -8.19 -5.41
N ASN A 83 0.84 -8.83 -5.85
CA ASN A 83 0.46 -8.83 -7.26
C ASN A 83 -0.63 -7.80 -7.59
N ASP A 84 -1.56 -7.57 -6.66
CA ASP A 84 -2.78 -6.82 -6.93
C ASP A 84 -2.86 -5.47 -6.20
N LEU A 85 -2.05 -5.27 -5.13
CA LEU A 85 -2.16 -4.09 -4.30
C LEU A 85 -0.90 -3.22 -4.36
N GLY A 86 -1.08 -1.90 -4.48
CA GLY A 86 -0.03 -0.90 -4.28
C GLY A 86 -0.23 -0.20 -2.95
N TYR A 87 0.84 0.00 -2.17
CA TYR A 87 0.74 0.72 -0.90
C TYR A 87 1.75 1.88 -0.84
N ILE A 88 1.23 3.08 -0.54
CA ILE A 88 2.00 4.30 -0.33
C ILE A 88 1.90 4.65 1.15
N PHE A 89 2.99 4.44 1.90
CA PHE A 89 3.07 4.70 3.33
C PHE A 89 3.39 6.17 3.62
N GLN A 90 2.96 6.64 4.76
CA GLN A 90 3.22 8.00 5.23
C GLN A 90 4.73 8.26 5.45
N ASP A 91 5.48 7.27 5.92
CA ASP A 91 6.91 7.30 6.21
C ASP A 91 7.77 6.78 5.04
N TYR A 92 7.21 6.79 3.81
CA TYR A 92 7.82 6.29 2.56
C TYR A 92 8.09 4.78 2.54
N ALA A 93 8.53 4.18 3.65
CA ALA A 93 8.92 2.77 3.80
C ALA A 93 9.88 2.29 2.69
N ILE A 94 10.80 3.16 2.22
CA ILE A 94 11.83 2.81 1.25
C ILE A 94 13.06 2.25 1.96
N LEU A 95 13.76 1.34 1.31
CA LEU A 95 14.96 0.70 1.85
C LEU A 95 16.17 1.62 1.69
N PRO A 96 16.83 2.05 2.79
CA PRO A 96 17.87 3.08 2.75
C PRO A 96 19.17 2.62 2.07
N SER A 97 19.39 1.31 1.97
CA SER A 97 20.55 0.71 1.32
C SER A 97 20.39 0.48 -0.19
N LEU A 98 19.19 0.73 -0.72
CA LEU A 98 18.86 0.54 -2.12
C LEU A 98 18.65 1.89 -2.81
N THR A 99 19.09 2.01 -4.06
CA THR A 99 18.84 3.17 -4.92
C THR A 99 17.35 3.34 -5.22
N ALA A 100 16.95 4.47 -5.80
CA ALA A 100 15.58 4.71 -6.25
C ALA A 100 15.10 3.62 -7.22
N LEU A 101 15.97 3.21 -8.15
CA LEU A 101 15.67 2.13 -9.10
C LEU A 101 15.48 0.80 -8.38
N GLU A 102 16.41 0.41 -7.52
CA GLU A 102 16.38 -0.87 -6.81
C GLU A 102 15.16 -0.97 -5.88
N ASN A 103 14.80 0.11 -5.17
CA ASN A 103 13.56 0.17 -4.39
C ASN A 103 12.31 -0.09 -5.24
N THR A 104 12.29 0.40 -6.48
CA THR A 104 11.16 0.23 -7.40
C THR A 104 11.17 -1.14 -8.08
N VAL A 105 12.36 -1.70 -8.32
CA VAL A 105 12.57 -3.02 -8.95
C VAL A 105 12.18 -4.16 -8.02
N LEU A 106 12.43 -4.03 -6.71
CA LEU A 106 12.32 -5.11 -5.74
C LEU A 106 10.98 -5.88 -5.79
N PRO A 107 9.80 -5.24 -5.72
CA PRO A 107 8.53 -5.96 -5.79
C PRO A 107 8.34 -6.69 -7.13
N LEU A 108 8.86 -6.14 -8.23
CA LEU A 108 8.78 -6.77 -9.55
C LEU A 108 9.61 -8.05 -9.63
N LEU A 109 10.80 -8.07 -9.01
CA LEU A 109 11.59 -9.31 -8.90
C LEU A 109 10.88 -10.35 -8.05
N MET A 110 10.23 -9.95 -6.97
CA MET A 110 9.42 -10.86 -6.13
C MET A 110 8.22 -11.44 -6.89
N GLN A 111 7.68 -10.73 -7.87
CA GLN A 111 6.65 -11.22 -8.80
C GLN A 111 7.21 -12.18 -9.88
N GLY A 112 8.52 -12.40 -9.94
CA GLY A 112 9.16 -13.32 -10.88
C GLY A 112 9.57 -12.71 -12.23
N TYR A 113 9.53 -11.36 -12.37
CA TYR A 113 10.11 -10.72 -13.55
C TYR A 113 11.62 -10.92 -13.60
N THR A 114 12.16 -11.05 -14.81
CA THR A 114 13.62 -10.99 -14.99
C THR A 114 14.14 -9.58 -14.63
N ILE A 115 15.44 -9.46 -14.30
CA ILE A 115 16.05 -8.17 -13.96
C ILE A 115 15.79 -7.14 -15.06
N ALA A 116 15.98 -7.49 -16.33
CA ALA A 116 15.78 -6.59 -17.45
C ALA A 116 14.33 -6.10 -17.56
N GLN A 117 13.35 -6.98 -17.35
CA GLN A 117 11.93 -6.64 -17.37
C GLN A 117 11.54 -5.74 -16.18
N ALA A 118 12.02 -6.09 -14.98
CA ALA A 118 11.78 -5.33 -13.76
C ALA A 118 12.36 -3.91 -13.85
N GLU A 119 13.61 -3.77 -14.33
CA GLU A 119 14.22 -2.45 -14.55
C GLU A 119 13.45 -1.62 -15.58
N ALA A 120 13.01 -2.21 -16.68
CA ALA A 120 12.25 -1.49 -17.69
C ALA A 120 10.92 -0.95 -17.14
N LYS A 121 10.18 -1.74 -16.34
CA LYS A 121 8.96 -1.32 -15.66
C LYS A 121 9.26 -0.24 -14.60
N ALA A 122 10.26 -0.44 -13.77
CA ALA A 122 10.66 0.49 -12.72
C ALA A 122 11.07 1.86 -13.28
N LYS A 123 11.85 1.88 -14.37
CA LYS A 123 12.24 3.14 -15.06
C LYS A 123 11.02 3.90 -15.56
N LYS A 124 10.02 3.22 -16.14
CA LYS A 124 8.75 3.85 -16.56
C LYS A 124 7.97 4.41 -15.38
N ALA A 125 7.94 3.71 -14.24
CA ALA A 125 7.28 4.20 -13.04
C ALA A 125 7.99 5.43 -12.46
N LEU A 126 9.33 5.43 -12.40
CA LEU A 126 10.14 6.57 -11.96
C LEU A 126 10.03 7.77 -12.92
N GLU A 127 9.90 7.54 -14.22
CA GLU A 127 9.64 8.57 -15.22
C GLU A 127 8.30 9.26 -14.96
N LYS A 128 7.21 8.50 -14.69
CA LYS A 128 5.88 9.05 -14.36
C LYS A 128 5.89 10.00 -13.16
N VAL A 129 6.82 9.81 -12.22
CA VAL A 129 6.97 10.67 -11.03
C VAL A 129 8.11 11.70 -11.16
N GLY A 130 8.74 11.81 -12.35
CA GLY A 130 9.78 12.79 -12.63
C GLY A 130 11.10 12.54 -11.92
N LEU A 131 11.53 11.28 -11.77
CA LEU A 131 12.77 10.86 -11.09
C LEU A 131 13.74 10.05 -11.97
N LEU A 132 13.61 10.14 -13.29
CA LEU A 132 14.46 9.36 -14.20
C LEU A 132 15.95 9.75 -14.10
N ASP A 133 16.25 11.01 -13.77
CA ASP A 133 17.61 11.53 -13.56
C ASP A 133 18.18 11.16 -12.17
N ARG A 134 17.39 10.57 -11.28
CA ARG A 134 17.72 10.21 -9.90
C ARG A 134 17.70 8.71 -9.61
N ILE A 135 17.59 7.88 -10.62
CA ILE A 135 17.40 6.42 -10.48
C ILE A 135 18.53 5.74 -9.70
N ASN A 136 19.77 6.27 -9.76
CA ASN A 136 20.94 5.73 -9.07
C ASN A 136 21.18 6.35 -7.68
N ASN A 137 20.35 7.31 -7.25
CA ASN A 137 20.52 7.96 -5.95
C ASN A 137 20.00 7.05 -4.83
N LEU A 138 20.74 7.01 -3.72
CA LEU A 138 20.27 6.43 -2.46
C LEU A 138 19.24 7.37 -1.79
N PRO A 139 18.36 6.87 -0.91
CA PRO A 139 17.42 7.71 -0.17
C PRO A 139 18.05 8.88 0.57
N SER A 140 19.24 8.70 1.13
CA SER A 140 20.01 9.77 1.80
C SER A 140 20.44 10.93 0.88
N GLN A 141 20.37 10.73 -0.42
CA GLN A 141 20.72 11.71 -1.46
C GLN A 141 19.46 12.36 -2.08
N LEU A 142 18.28 12.01 -1.58
CA LEU A 142 16.99 12.47 -2.07
C LEU A 142 16.30 13.35 -1.02
N SER A 143 15.60 14.39 -1.46
CA SER A 143 14.70 15.15 -0.57
C SER A 143 13.52 14.30 -0.12
N GLY A 144 12.82 14.69 0.96
CA GLY A 144 11.61 13.99 1.44
C GLY A 144 10.57 13.80 0.33
N GLY A 145 10.28 14.86 -0.45
CA GLY A 145 9.36 14.74 -1.58
C GLY A 145 9.87 13.83 -2.70
N GLN A 146 11.21 13.74 -2.91
CA GLN A 146 11.76 12.77 -3.86
C GLN A 146 11.64 11.33 -3.34
N GLN A 147 11.87 11.12 -2.04
CA GLN A 147 11.68 9.81 -1.41
C GLN A 147 10.21 9.36 -1.49
N GLN A 148 9.27 10.27 -1.24
CA GLN A 148 7.84 10.00 -1.42
C GLN A 148 7.52 9.60 -2.87
N ARG A 149 8.10 10.29 -3.86
CA ARG A 149 7.91 9.93 -5.26
C ARG A 149 8.51 8.56 -5.61
N VAL A 150 9.63 8.14 -4.99
CA VAL A 150 10.14 6.77 -5.11
C VAL A 150 9.14 5.76 -4.54
N ALA A 151 8.57 6.03 -3.36
CA ALA A 151 7.54 5.17 -2.77
C ALA A 151 6.30 5.05 -3.67
N ILE A 152 5.87 6.16 -4.28
CA ILE A 152 4.79 6.16 -5.27
C ILE A 152 5.16 5.31 -6.50
N ALA A 153 6.35 5.51 -7.07
CA ALA A 153 6.82 4.74 -8.23
C ALA A 153 6.85 3.23 -7.93
N ARG A 154 7.32 2.84 -6.74
CA ARG A 154 7.32 1.45 -6.28
C ARG A 154 5.90 0.89 -6.20
N ALA A 155 4.96 1.66 -5.66
CA ALA A 155 3.57 1.23 -5.50
C ALA A 155 2.82 1.05 -6.83
N ILE A 156 3.15 1.85 -7.86
CA ILE A 156 2.48 1.78 -9.18
C ILE A 156 3.24 0.96 -10.22
N GLY A 157 4.48 0.56 -9.94
CA GLY A 157 5.39 -0.04 -10.94
C GLY A 157 4.94 -1.40 -11.48
N HIS A 158 4.11 -2.12 -10.74
CA HIS A 158 3.58 -3.43 -11.12
C HIS A 158 2.14 -3.39 -11.64
N ASP A 159 1.59 -2.19 -11.87
CA ASP A 159 0.22 -1.96 -12.36
C ASP A 159 -0.86 -2.60 -11.44
N PRO A 160 -0.93 -2.23 -10.15
CA PRO A 160 -1.84 -2.83 -9.18
C PRO A 160 -3.31 -2.55 -9.49
N LYS A 161 -4.21 -3.44 -9.06
CA LYS A 161 -5.67 -3.25 -9.18
C LYS A 161 -6.20 -2.18 -8.22
N VAL A 162 -5.59 -2.08 -7.02
CA VAL A 162 -5.98 -1.12 -5.98
C VAL A 162 -4.74 -0.45 -5.42
N ILE A 163 -4.79 0.86 -5.22
CA ILE A 163 -3.74 1.63 -4.55
C ILE A 163 -4.29 2.19 -3.24
N PHE A 164 -3.61 1.87 -2.14
CA PHE A 164 -3.85 2.46 -0.84
C PHE A 164 -2.78 3.53 -0.58
N ALA A 165 -3.21 4.71 -0.13
CA ALA A 165 -2.31 5.81 0.13
C ALA A 165 -2.63 6.46 1.49
N ASP A 166 -1.67 6.40 2.41
CA ASP A 166 -1.77 7.03 3.73
C ASP A 166 -1.00 8.35 3.70
N GLU A 167 -1.73 9.47 3.70
CA GLU A 167 -1.21 10.84 3.62
C GLU A 167 -0.14 11.05 2.52
N PRO A 168 -0.40 10.66 1.25
CA PRO A 168 0.62 10.58 0.21
C PRO A 168 1.24 11.92 -0.19
N THR A 169 0.67 13.03 0.24
CA THR A 169 1.11 14.39 -0.10
C THR A 169 1.67 15.17 1.10
N ALA A 170 1.75 14.57 2.28
CA ALA A 170 2.20 15.25 3.50
C ALA A 170 3.63 15.83 3.40
N ASN A 171 4.45 15.27 2.50
CA ASN A 171 5.86 15.64 2.33
C ASN A 171 6.22 16.05 0.88
N LEU A 172 5.23 16.30 0.03
CA LEU A 172 5.43 16.75 -1.35
C LEU A 172 5.53 18.28 -1.45
#